data_029a07afdc02fe84f16feefad7e5af1c
#
_entry.id   029a07afdc02fe84f16feefad7e5af1c
#
_cell.length_a   1.000
_cell.length_b   1.000
_cell.length_c   1.000
_cell.angle_alpha   90.00
_cell.angle_beta   90.00
_cell.angle_gamma   90.00
#
_symmetry.space_group_name_H-M   'P 1'
#
loop_
_entity.id
_entity.type
_entity.pdbx_description
1 polymer ?
#
loop_
_entity_poly.entity_id
_entity_poly.type
_entity_poly.pdbx_seq_one_letter_code
_entity_poly.pdbx_strand_id
1 'polypeptide(L)'
;MHYLDFEKDLEQLDKSLEELKHPFNEEGVLSTIDNTQIHELERKIKTKRDEIYSNLDGWKKTKIARHESRPKAEFYISSIFEDFQQISGDRNFGDDEAAITGFAKINGESVLVIGQEKGNDTQSRIKRNFGMMRPEGYRKCIRLMKLAENYNIPVITFIDTPGAYPGKGAEERGQAEAIAQSISCCLSLKVPIISIVIGEGGSGGAIALATSNKVLMLEHSIYSVIS
;
A
#
# COMPACT_ATOMS: atom_id res chain seq x y z
N MET A 1 -11.09 2.18 -15.97
CA MET A 1 -11.08 1.82 -14.54
C MET A 1 -11.23 0.31 -14.41
N HIS A 2 -10.67 -0.33 -13.41
CA HIS A 2 -10.89 -1.77 -13.16
C HIS A 2 -11.90 -1.92 -12.03
N TYR A 3 -13.04 -2.59 -12.31
CA TYR A 3 -14.13 -2.81 -11.35
C TYR A 3 -14.05 -4.23 -10.80
N LEU A 4 -14.34 -4.38 -9.52
CA LEU A 4 -14.49 -5.67 -8.88
C LEU A 4 -15.83 -6.32 -9.27
N ASP A 5 -15.91 -7.64 -9.09
CA ASP A 5 -17.10 -8.42 -9.49
C ASP A 5 -18.42 -7.97 -8.84
N PHE A 6 -18.36 -7.37 -7.66
CA PHE A 6 -19.52 -6.81 -6.96
C PHE A 6 -19.81 -5.34 -7.32
N GLU A 7 -19.00 -4.72 -8.18
CA GLU A 7 -19.13 -3.33 -8.65
C GLU A 7 -19.69 -3.24 -10.09
N LYS A 8 -20.15 -4.36 -10.68
CA LYS A 8 -20.64 -4.40 -12.07
C LYS A 8 -21.77 -3.40 -12.35
N ASP A 9 -22.67 -3.19 -11.39
CA ASP A 9 -23.73 -2.21 -11.53
C ASP A 9 -23.17 -0.78 -11.59
N LEU A 10 -22.12 -0.48 -10.80
CA LEU A 10 -21.41 0.81 -10.84
C LEU A 10 -20.69 0.98 -12.18
N GLU A 11 -20.04 -0.06 -12.68
CA GLU A 11 -19.36 -0.04 -13.98
C GLU A 11 -20.31 0.36 -15.10
N GLN A 12 -21.53 -0.20 -15.11
CA GLN A 12 -22.55 0.13 -16.12
C GLN A 12 -22.99 1.59 -16.01
N LEU A 13 -23.25 2.07 -14.79
CA LEU A 13 -23.66 3.46 -14.57
C LEU A 13 -22.54 4.46 -14.93
N ASP A 14 -21.28 4.14 -14.58
CA ASP A 14 -20.14 4.99 -14.92
C ASP A 14 -19.91 5.04 -16.44
N LYS A 15 -20.07 3.92 -17.17
CA LYS A 15 -20.02 3.90 -18.65
C LYS A 15 -21.10 4.78 -19.25
N SER A 16 -22.34 4.67 -18.77
CA SER A 16 -23.45 5.53 -19.23
C SER A 16 -23.18 7.01 -18.95
N LEU A 17 -22.52 7.33 -17.84
CA LEU A 17 -22.12 8.70 -17.52
C LEU A 17 -21.04 9.21 -18.47
N GLU A 18 -20.04 8.38 -18.79
CA GLU A 18 -18.99 8.72 -19.76
C GLU A 18 -19.58 8.98 -21.15
N GLU A 19 -20.52 8.13 -21.62
CA GLU A 19 -21.23 8.30 -22.87
C GLU A 19 -22.01 9.62 -22.93
N LEU A 20 -22.75 9.97 -21.86
CA LEU A 20 -23.47 11.24 -21.76
C LEU A 20 -22.58 12.49 -21.73
N LYS A 21 -21.36 12.34 -21.19
CA LYS A 21 -20.37 13.41 -21.15
C LYS A 21 -19.55 13.54 -22.44
N HIS A 22 -19.66 12.57 -23.35
CA HIS A 22 -18.92 12.61 -24.60
C HIS A 22 -19.49 13.70 -25.53
N PRO A 23 -18.64 14.60 -26.09
CA PRO A 23 -19.13 15.71 -26.92
C PRO A 23 -19.66 15.28 -28.27
N PHE A 24 -19.45 14.02 -28.67
CA PHE A 24 -19.89 13.48 -29.96
C PHE A 24 -20.62 12.15 -29.74
N ASN A 25 -21.74 11.96 -30.47
CA ASN A 25 -22.42 10.68 -30.54
C ASN A 25 -21.65 9.66 -31.41
N GLU A 26 -22.15 8.41 -31.49
CA GLU A 26 -21.54 7.35 -32.31
C GLU A 26 -21.47 7.71 -33.82
N GLU A 27 -22.28 8.65 -34.31
CA GLU A 27 -22.27 9.14 -35.67
C GLU A 27 -21.32 10.34 -35.88
N GLY A 28 -20.60 10.79 -34.83
CA GLY A 28 -19.68 11.92 -34.88
C GLY A 28 -20.39 13.30 -34.91
N VAL A 29 -21.67 13.35 -34.56
CA VAL A 29 -22.43 14.60 -34.44
C VAL A 29 -22.36 15.12 -33.02
N LEU A 30 -22.22 16.46 -32.86
CA LEU A 30 -22.25 17.10 -31.55
C LEU A 30 -23.50 16.73 -30.77
N SER A 31 -23.34 16.03 -29.65
CA SER A 31 -24.45 15.68 -28.77
C SER A 31 -24.80 16.89 -27.90
N THR A 32 -26.12 17.10 -27.71
CA THR A 32 -26.58 18.08 -26.73
C THR A 32 -26.36 17.52 -25.33
N ILE A 33 -25.43 18.09 -24.59
CA ILE A 33 -25.12 17.67 -23.21
C ILE A 33 -26.32 18.04 -22.33
N ASP A 34 -27.05 17.03 -21.85
CA ASP A 34 -28.14 17.22 -20.88
C ASP A 34 -27.58 17.18 -19.44
N ASN A 35 -27.29 18.36 -18.91
CA ASN A 35 -26.77 18.51 -17.55
C ASN A 35 -27.71 17.94 -16.48
N THR A 36 -29.04 17.91 -16.73
CA THR A 36 -30.00 17.35 -15.75
C THR A 36 -29.84 15.83 -15.64
N GLN A 37 -29.73 15.15 -16.78
CA GLN A 37 -29.51 13.70 -16.83
C GLN A 37 -28.15 13.33 -16.23
N ILE A 38 -27.11 14.11 -16.49
CA ILE A 38 -25.76 13.92 -15.89
C ILE A 38 -25.86 13.98 -14.37
N HIS A 39 -26.46 15.03 -13.81
CA HIS A 39 -26.59 15.18 -12.35
C HIS A 39 -27.44 14.07 -11.70
N GLU A 40 -28.50 13.64 -12.36
CA GLU A 40 -29.30 12.50 -11.86
C GLU A 40 -28.49 11.22 -11.84
N LEU A 41 -27.71 10.95 -12.88
CA LEU A 41 -26.89 9.76 -12.97
C LEU A 41 -25.73 9.79 -11.95
N GLU A 42 -25.09 10.92 -11.78
CA GLU A 42 -24.05 11.12 -10.73
C GLU A 42 -24.62 10.85 -9.32
N ARG A 43 -25.86 11.29 -9.05
CA ARG A 43 -26.55 11.00 -7.79
C ARG A 43 -26.82 9.49 -7.62
N LYS A 44 -27.28 8.83 -8.68
CA LYS A 44 -27.51 7.37 -8.68
C LYS A 44 -26.22 6.61 -8.42
N ILE A 45 -25.12 6.98 -9.08
CA ILE A 45 -23.79 6.39 -8.88
C ILE A 45 -23.34 6.55 -7.43
N LYS A 46 -23.49 7.75 -6.87
CA LYS A 46 -23.12 8.00 -5.47
C LYS A 46 -23.94 7.13 -4.52
N THR A 47 -25.26 7.10 -4.67
CA THR A 47 -26.14 6.26 -3.82
C THR A 47 -25.78 4.78 -3.93
N LYS A 48 -25.56 4.28 -5.15
CA LYS A 48 -25.22 2.87 -5.38
C LYS A 48 -23.84 2.53 -4.78
N ARG A 49 -22.88 3.45 -4.88
CA ARG A 49 -21.56 3.29 -4.26
C ARG A 49 -21.69 3.22 -2.74
N ASP A 50 -22.45 4.14 -2.14
CA ASP A 50 -22.67 4.17 -0.69
C ASP A 50 -23.35 2.87 -0.20
N GLU A 51 -24.33 2.33 -0.93
CA GLU A 51 -24.97 1.04 -0.64
C GLU A 51 -23.96 -0.12 -0.64
N ILE A 52 -23.16 -0.23 -1.70
CA ILE A 52 -22.18 -1.31 -1.85
C ILE A 52 -21.13 -1.24 -0.75
N TYR A 53 -20.57 -0.06 -0.50
CA TYR A 53 -19.46 0.12 0.42
C TYR A 53 -19.88 0.15 1.89
N SER A 54 -21.13 0.46 2.22
CA SER A 54 -21.66 0.30 3.59
C SER A 54 -21.90 -1.16 4.01
N ASN A 55 -22.03 -2.09 3.04
CA ASN A 55 -22.35 -3.50 3.27
C ASN A 55 -21.26 -4.47 2.81
N LEU A 56 -19.99 -4.10 2.97
CA LEU A 56 -18.87 -4.95 2.62
C LEU A 56 -18.65 -6.06 3.65
N ASP A 57 -18.68 -7.31 3.20
CA ASP A 57 -18.20 -8.46 3.95
C ASP A 57 -16.66 -8.56 3.94
N GLY A 58 -16.10 -9.49 4.71
CA GLY A 58 -14.64 -9.68 4.80
C GLY A 58 -14.00 -10.06 3.47
N TRP A 59 -14.70 -10.78 2.59
CA TRP A 59 -14.18 -11.17 1.28
C TRP A 59 -14.12 -9.98 0.32
N LYS A 60 -15.15 -9.15 0.28
CA LYS A 60 -15.16 -7.92 -0.52
C LYS A 60 -14.08 -6.95 -0.05
N LYS A 61 -13.90 -6.78 1.28
CA LYS A 61 -12.80 -5.98 1.84
C LYS A 61 -11.43 -6.52 1.41
N THR A 62 -11.25 -7.84 1.39
CA THR A 62 -10.02 -8.46 0.90
C THR A 62 -9.76 -8.14 -0.57
N LYS A 63 -10.78 -8.19 -1.43
CA LYS A 63 -10.64 -7.81 -2.83
C LYS A 63 -10.26 -6.35 -3.01
N ILE A 64 -10.87 -5.44 -2.23
CA ILE A 64 -10.52 -4.02 -2.24
C ILE A 64 -9.08 -3.80 -1.75
N ALA A 65 -8.67 -4.45 -0.67
CA ALA A 65 -7.30 -4.37 -0.16
C ALA A 65 -6.25 -4.81 -1.19
N ARG A 66 -6.58 -5.78 -2.03
CA ARG A 66 -5.74 -6.34 -3.09
C ARG A 66 -5.92 -5.67 -4.45
N HIS A 67 -6.79 -4.68 -4.56
CA HIS A 67 -7.10 -4.04 -5.84
C HIS A 67 -5.83 -3.44 -6.48
N GLU A 68 -5.65 -3.70 -7.79
CA GLU A 68 -4.42 -3.30 -8.48
C GLU A 68 -4.19 -1.79 -8.53
N SER A 69 -5.26 -0.99 -8.63
CA SER A 69 -5.20 0.47 -8.64
C SER A 69 -5.22 1.10 -7.24
N ARG A 70 -5.22 0.28 -6.16
CA ARG A 70 -5.13 0.82 -4.81
C ARG A 70 -3.81 1.56 -4.62
N PRO A 71 -3.81 2.78 -4.05
CA PRO A 71 -2.57 3.50 -3.75
C PRO A 71 -1.63 2.66 -2.88
N LYS A 72 -0.35 2.65 -3.23
CA LYS A 72 0.72 1.88 -2.58
C LYS A 72 1.64 2.79 -1.79
N ALA A 73 2.66 2.23 -1.12
CA ALA A 73 3.54 2.98 -0.22
C ALA A 73 4.16 4.21 -0.87
N GLU A 74 4.64 4.10 -2.11
CA GLU A 74 5.26 5.20 -2.86
C GLU A 74 4.32 6.40 -3.03
N PHE A 75 3.02 6.14 -3.26
CA PHE A 75 2.01 7.19 -3.34
C PHE A 75 1.87 7.95 -2.02
N TYR A 76 1.78 7.25 -0.89
CA TYR A 76 1.67 7.89 0.42
C TYR A 76 2.94 8.64 0.80
N ILE A 77 4.10 8.06 0.50
CA ILE A 77 5.40 8.70 0.76
C ILE A 77 5.49 10.04 0.00
N SER A 78 5.18 10.05 -1.29
CA SER A 78 5.25 11.26 -2.10
C SER A 78 4.17 12.30 -1.79
N SER A 79 3.01 11.86 -1.24
CA SER A 79 1.89 12.76 -0.96
C SER A 79 1.91 13.37 0.45
N ILE A 80 2.54 12.71 1.41
CA ILE A 80 2.49 13.10 2.83
C ILE A 80 3.78 13.76 3.30
N PHE A 81 4.93 13.33 2.75
CA PHE A 81 6.24 13.73 3.25
C PHE A 81 6.96 14.67 2.31
N GLU A 82 7.76 15.56 2.89
CA GLU A 82 8.67 16.48 2.23
C GLU A 82 10.10 15.94 2.30
N ASP A 83 10.94 16.32 1.34
CA ASP A 83 12.39 16.03 1.32
C ASP A 83 12.74 14.54 1.48
N PHE A 84 11.96 13.62 0.91
CA PHE A 84 12.25 12.20 1.03
C PHE A 84 13.58 11.84 0.37
N GLN A 85 14.51 11.36 1.19
CA GLN A 85 15.83 10.88 0.77
C GLN A 85 15.88 9.36 0.89
N GLN A 86 15.77 8.68 -0.24
CA GLN A 86 15.78 7.21 -0.28
C GLN A 86 17.16 6.67 0.09
N ILE A 87 17.16 5.62 0.92
CA ILE A 87 18.39 4.90 1.33
C ILE A 87 18.20 3.42 1.04
N SER A 88 19.09 2.85 0.23
CA SER A 88 19.05 1.47 -0.24
C SER A 88 20.12 0.58 0.41
N GLY A 89 19.92 -0.73 0.25
CA GLY A 89 20.89 -1.77 0.62
C GLY A 89 20.97 -2.13 2.10
N ASP A 90 21.15 -3.42 2.36
CA ASP A 90 21.29 -3.96 3.72
C ASP A 90 22.73 -3.85 4.26
N ARG A 91 23.68 -3.48 3.42
CA ARG A 91 25.13 -3.45 3.69
C ARG A 91 25.75 -4.81 4.03
N ASN A 92 25.11 -5.88 3.56
CA ASN A 92 25.57 -7.24 3.76
C ASN A 92 25.55 -8.03 2.45
N PHE A 93 24.38 -8.13 1.81
CA PHE A 93 24.19 -8.91 0.59
C PHE A 93 23.74 -8.04 -0.60
N GLY A 94 22.73 -7.18 -0.41
CA GLY A 94 22.19 -6.42 -1.52
C GLY A 94 21.08 -5.46 -1.13
N ASP A 95 20.30 -5.07 -2.12
CA ASP A 95 19.08 -4.30 -1.92
C ASP A 95 17.84 -5.14 -2.22
N ASP A 96 16.72 -4.77 -1.62
CA ASP A 96 15.41 -5.31 -1.91
C ASP A 96 14.44 -4.14 -2.17
N GLU A 97 14.00 -4.02 -3.41
CA GLU A 97 13.09 -2.95 -3.83
C GLU A 97 11.65 -3.12 -3.34
N ALA A 98 11.29 -4.28 -2.77
CA ALA A 98 10.03 -4.46 -2.07
C ALA A 98 9.95 -3.62 -0.77
N ALA A 99 11.09 -3.10 -0.29
CA ALA A 99 11.16 -2.15 0.80
C ALA A 99 11.66 -0.79 0.32
N ILE A 100 10.80 0.23 0.30
CA ILE A 100 11.19 1.63 0.13
C ILE A 100 11.53 2.18 1.51
N THR A 101 12.72 2.73 1.67
CA THR A 101 13.20 3.23 2.95
C THR A 101 13.92 4.56 2.78
N GLY A 102 13.75 5.50 3.69
CA GLY A 102 14.45 6.78 3.62
C GLY A 102 14.07 7.72 4.76
N PHE A 103 14.82 8.78 4.90
CA PHE A 103 14.47 9.89 5.80
C PHE A 103 13.67 10.94 5.04
N ALA A 104 12.73 11.55 5.73
CA ALA A 104 11.84 12.57 5.18
C ALA A 104 11.44 13.57 6.27
N LYS A 105 10.62 14.54 5.91
CA LYS A 105 10.01 15.46 6.86
C LYS A 105 8.48 15.38 6.80
N ILE A 106 7.87 15.55 7.95
CA ILE A 106 6.43 15.77 8.10
C ILE A 106 6.20 16.93 9.08
N ASN A 107 5.51 17.98 8.64
CA ASN A 107 5.32 19.21 9.44
C ASN A 107 6.64 19.79 10.01
N GLY A 108 7.72 19.71 9.25
CA GLY A 108 9.04 20.18 9.64
C GLY A 108 9.86 19.21 10.52
N GLU A 109 9.26 18.15 11.05
CA GLU A 109 9.93 17.14 11.87
C GLU A 109 10.52 16.01 11.01
N SER A 110 11.76 15.60 11.32
CA SER A 110 12.42 14.49 10.62
C SER A 110 11.84 13.16 11.05
N VAL A 111 11.58 12.28 10.08
CA VAL A 111 11.07 10.93 10.30
C VAL A 111 11.81 9.92 9.44
N LEU A 112 11.97 8.69 9.92
CA LEU A 112 12.30 7.54 9.08
C LEU A 112 11.01 6.96 8.51
N VAL A 113 10.95 6.84 7.19
CA VAL A 113 9.81 6.23 6.49
C VAL A 113 10.24 4.90 5.90
N ILE A 114 9.45 3.87 6.14
CA ILE A 114 9.62 2.52 5.60
C ILE A 114 8.30 2.12 4.94
N GLY A 115 8.32 1.69 3.68
CA GLY A 115 7.14 1.23 2.97
C GLY A 115 7.35 -0.13 2.32
N GLN A 116 6.41 -1.06 2.51
CA GLN A 116 6.31 -2.25 1.67
C GLN A 116 5.63 -1.86 0.36
N GLU A 117 6.31 -2.11 -0.76
CA GLU A 117 5.89 -1.61 -2.07
C GLU A 117 5.66 -2.75 -3.06
N LYS A 118 4.43 -2.82 -3.58
CA LYS A 118 4.01 -3.87 -4.53
C LYS A 118 4.34 -3.56 -5.98
N GLY A 119 4.51 -2.28 -6.32
CA GLY A 119 4.62 -1.81 -7.70
C GLY A 119 3.27 -1.56 -8.38
N ASN A 120 3.26 -0.70 -9.39
CA ASN A 120 2.06 -0.20 -10.06
C ASN A 120 1.79 -0.86 -11.44
N ASP A 121 2.81 -1.45 -12.05
CA ASP A 121 2.74 -2.17 -13.32
C ASP A 121 3.37 -3.57 -13.18
N THR A 122 3.22 -4.42 -14.19
CA THR A 122 3.70 -5.80 -14.16
C THR A 122 5.21 -5.91 -13.91
N GLN A 123 6.01 -5.04 -14.53
CA GLN A 123 7.47 -5.10 -14.40
C GLN A 123 7.91 -4.67 -13.00
N SER A 124 7.38 -3.56 -12.50
CA SER A 124 7.67 -3.09 -11.14
C SER A 124 7.19 -4.07 -10.06
N ARG A 125 6.05 -4.73 -10.27
CA ARG A 125 5.54 -5.78 -9.38
C ARG A 125 6.47 -6.99 -9.31
N ILE A 126 6.95 -7.48 -10.46
CA ILE A 126 7.92 -8.59 -10.51
C ILE A 126 9.22 -8.19 -9.80
N LYS A 127 9.75 -7.00 -10.07
CA LYS A 127 10.98 -6.48 -9.50
C LYS A 127 10.89 -6.35 -7.97
N ARG A 128 9.73 -5.95 -7.46
CA ARG A 128 9.42 -5.77 -6.03
C ARG A 128 8.78 -7.02 -5.38
N ASN A 129 8.85 -8.17 -6.04
CA ASN A 129 8.28 -9.44 -5.57
C ASN A 129 6.83 -9.31 -5.06
N PHE A 130 6.01 -8.45 -5.67
CA PHE A 130 4.63 -8.16 -5.24
C PHE A 130 4.53 -7.65 -3.78
N GLY A 131 5.55 -6.94 -3.31
CA GLY A 131 5.64 -6.46 -1.92
C GLY A 131 6.13 -7.49 -0.91
N MET A 132 6.50 -8.69 -1.38
CA MET A 132 7.08 -9.73 -0.52
C MET A 132 8.58 -9.49 -0.34
N MET A 133 8.94 -9.02 0.84
CA MET A 133 10.34 -8.70 1.16
C MET A 133 11.19 -9.97 1.30
N ARG A 134 12.42 -9.87 0.80
CA ARG A 134 13.51 -10.81 1.03
C ARG A 134 14.28 -10.46 2.30
N PRO A 135 15.21 -11.32 2.78
CA PRO A 135 15.99 -11.04 3.99
C PRO A 135 16.69 -9.68 3.96
N GLU A 136 17.20 -9.26 2.79
CA GLU A 136 17.90 -7.99 2.60
C GLU A 136 16.97 -6.79 2.84
N GLY A 137 15.70 -6.90 2.52
CA GLY A 137 14.70 -5.87 2.81
C GLY A 137 14.51 -5.65 4.31
N TYR A 138 14.33 -6.74 5.09
CA TYR A 138 14.20 -6.66 6.55
C TYR A 138 15.48 -6.13 7.18
N ARG A 139 16.66 -6.59 6.75
CA ARG A 139 17.96 -6.10 7.26
C ARG A 139 18.17 -4.63 6.96
N LYS A 140 17.78 -4.16 5.78
CA LYS A 140 17.79 -2.73 5.43
C LYS A 140 16.92 -1.93 6.41
N CYS A 141 15.70 -2.39 6.68
CA CYS A 141 14.80 -1.74 7.63
C CYS A 141 15.42 -1.70 9.04
N ILE A 142 15.95 -2.82 9.55
CA ILE A 142 16.62 -2.90 10.84
C ILE A 142 17.77 -1.89 10.93
N ARG A 143 18.62 -1.86 9.90
CA ARG A 143 19.76 -0.94 9.86
C ARG A 143 19.32 0.52 9.97
N LEU A 144 18.27 0.89 9.26
CA LEU A 144 17.78 2.27 9.27
C LEU A 144 17.00 2.60 10.54
N MET A 145 16.25 1.66 11.11
CA MET A 145 15.60 1.83 12.41
C MET A 145 16.63 2.10 13.53
N LYS A 146 17.74 1.35 13.55
CA LYS A 146 18.84 1.61 14.49
C LYS A 146 19.50 2.95 14.24
N LEU A 147 19.63 3.38 12.99
CA LEU A 147 20.14 4.70 12.65
C LEU A 147 19.19 5.80 13.14
N ALA A 148 17.91 5.65 12.92
CA ALA A 148 16.90 6.58 13.40
C ALA A 148 16.90 6.69 14.94
N GLU A 149 17.04 5.57 15.65
CA GLU A 149 17.18 5.56 17.11
C GLU A 149 18.38 6.38 17.58
N ASN A 150 19.54 6.25 16.94
CA ASN A 150 20.75 6.99 17.31
C ASN A 150 20.58 8.52 17.20
N TYR A 151 19.68 8.98 16.35
CA TYR A 151 19.39 10.40 16.15
C TYR A 151 18.03 10.83 16.75
N ASN A 152 17.40 9.98 17.55
CA ASN A 152 16.07 10.22 18.14
C ASN A 152 14.98 10.57 17.10
N ILE A 153 15.03 9.94 15.93
CA ILE A 153 14.10 10.16 14.82
C ILE A 153 12.97 9.10 14.91
N PRO A 154 11.69 9.50 14.98
CA PRO A 154 10.57 8.56 14.98
C PRO A 154 10.46 7.81 13.65
N VAL A 155 9.80 6.64 13.69
CA VAL A 155 9.67 5.73 12.56
C VAL A 155 8.20 5.61 12.14
N ILE A 156 7.94 5.70 10.86
CA ILE A 156 6.62 5.46 10.25
C ILE A 156 6.76 4.31 9.25
N THR A 157 5.90 3.28 9.38
CA THR A 157 5.91 2.15 8.44
C THR A 157 4.58 2.03 7.72
N PHE A 158 4.62 1.85 6.39
CA PHE A 158 3.47 1.52 5.55
C PHE A 158 3.50 0.04 5.22
N ILE A 159 2.44 -0.67 5.59
CA ILE A 159 2.32 -2.12 5.45
C ILE A 159 1.41 -2.44 4.26
N ASP A 160 1.98 -3.08 3.24
CA ASP A 160 1.23 -3.61 2.10
C ASP A 160 1.97 -4.80 1.48
N THR A 161 1.78 -5.97 2.03
CA THR A 161 2.41 -7.22 1.59
C THR A 161 1.48 -8.42 1.77
N PRO A 162 1.45 -9.39 0.85
CA PRO A 162 0.80 -10.67 1.09
C PRO A 162 1.56 -11.58 2.06
N GLY A 163 2.83 -11.27 2.34
CA GLY A 163 3.70 -12.06 3.22
C GLY A 163 5.18 -11.84 2.95
N ALA A 164 6.02 -12.67 3.55
CA ALA A 164 7.45 -12.71 3.24
C ALA A 164 7.70 -13.49 1.94
N TYR A 165 8.77 -13.17 1.22
CA TYR A 165 9.12 -13.86 -0.02
C TYR A 165 9.48 -15.35 0.25
N PRO A 166 8.78 -16.32 -0.36
CA PRO A 166 8.91 -17.75 -0.01
C PRO A 166 9.96 -18.50 -0.85
N GLY A 167 10.80 -17.80 -1.60
CA GLY A 167 11.74 -18.43 -2.52
C GLY A 167 12.96 -19.04 -1.83
N LYS A 168 13.52 -20.12 -2.43
CA LYS A 168 14.72 -20.83 -1.94
C LYS A 168 15.87 -19.89 -1.58
N GLY A 169 16.17 -18.89 -2.43
CA GLY A 169 17.25 -17.95 -2.15
C GLY A 169 17.00 -17.05 -0.93
N ALA A 170 15.76 -16.84 -0.53
CA ALA A 170 15.45 -16.14 0.71
C ALA A 170 15.71 -17.05 1.93
N GLU A 171 15.30 -18.30 1.85
CA GLU A 171 15.59 -19.28 2.92
C GLU A 171 17.10 -19.48 3.12
N GLU A 172 17.86 -19.63 2.04
CA GLU A 172 19.33 -19.76 2.08
C GLU A 172 20.02 -18.54 2.73
N ARG A 173 19.42 -17.37 2.67
CA ARG A 173 19.93 -16.13 3.27
C ARG A 173 19.28 -15.75 4.61
N GLY A 174 18.50 -16.70 5.19
CA GLY A 174 17.95 -16.57 6.53
C GLY A 174 16.68 -15.69 6.61
N GLN A 175 15.64 -16.02 5.81
CA GLN A 175 14.38 -15.29 5.79
C GLN A 175 13.71 -15.24 7.18
N ALA A 176 13.59 -16.40 7.85
CA ALA A 176 12.96 -16.47 9.16
C ALA A 176 13.75 -15.65 10.21
N GLU A 177 15.07 -15.73 10.18
CA GLU A 177 15.95 -14.95 11.06
C GLU A 177 15.81 -13.44 10.82
N ALA A 178 15.79 -13.00 9.56
CA ALA A 178 15.64 -11.59 9.24
C ALA A 178 14.29 -11.01 9.72
N ILE A 179 13.21 -11.80 9.60
CA ILE A 179 11.89 -11.45 10.14
C ILE A 179 11.93 -11.35 11.67
N ALA A 180 12.48 -12.36 12.34
CA ALA A 180 12.57 -12.40 13.80
C ALA A 180 13.41 -11.22 14.34
N GLN A 181 14.53 -10.90 13.70
CA GLN A 181 15.38 -9.76 14.05
C GLN A 181 14.67 -8.42 13.81
N SER A 182 13.83 -8.31 12.77
CA SER A 182 13.04 -7.10 12.54
C SER A 182 12.02 -6.88 13.65
N ILE A 183 11.30 -7.92 14.06
CA ILE A 183 10.37 -7.87 15.20
C ILE A 183 11.11 -7.47 16.48
N SER A 184 12.23 -8.12 16.78
CA SER A 184 13.06 -7.82 17.95
C SER A 184 13.56 -6.37 17.93
N CYS A 185 13.99 -5.88 16.77
CA CYS A 185 14.38 -4.49 16.59
C CYS A 185 13.22 -3.53 16.90
N CYS A 186 12.06 -3.74 16.30
CA CYS A 186 10.88 -2.91 16.56
C CYS A 186 10.51 -2.85 18.05
N LEU A 187 10.59 -3.98 18.77
CA LEU A 187 10.29 -4.06 20.20
C LEU A 187 11.34 -3.36 21.08
N SER A 188 12.58 -3.29 20.61
CA SER A 188 13.68 -2.73 21.40
C SER A 188 13.95 -1.24 21.15
N LEU A 189 13.37 -0.67 20.07
CA LEU A 189 13.58 0.74 19.74
C LEU A 189 13.04 1.68 20.82
N LYS A 190 13.85 2.71 21.10
CA LYS A 190 13.55 3.76 22.09
C LYS A 190 12.87 4.99 21.48
N VAL A 191 12.68 5.01 20.16
CA VAL A 191 11.96 6.04 19.45
C VAL A 191 10.55 5.56 19.09
N PRO A 192 9.56 6.45 18.95
CA PRO A 192 8.21 6.07 18.57
C PRO A 192 8.17 5.39 17.20
N ILE A 193 7.39 4.31 17.09
CA ILE A 193 7.05 3.65 15.82
C ILE A 193 5.55 3.68 15.63
N ILE A 194 5.11 4.12 14.46
CA ILE A 194 3.71 4.07 14.02
C ILE A 194 3.66 3.26 12.74
N SER A 195 2.83 2.21 12.73
CA SER A 195 2.61 1.38 11.55
C SER A 195 1.21 1.60 10.97
N ILE A 196 1.10 1.68 9.66
CA ILE A 196 -0.15 1.93 8.96
C ILE A 196 -0.36 0.84 7.93
N VAL A 197 -1.39 0.01 8.11
CA VAL A 197 -1.79 -1.00 7.13
C VAL A 197 -2.59 -0.30 6.04
N ILE A 198 -2.00 -0.12 4.86
CA ILE A 198 -2.58 0.64 3.75
C ILE A 198 -3.31 -0.22 2.73
N GLY A 199 -3.05 -1.52 2.72
CA GLY A 199 -3.68 -2.50 1.83
C GLY A 199 -3.76 -3.85 2.49
N GLU A 200 -2.84 -4.75 2.18
CA GLU A 200 -2.79 -6.11 2.71
C GLU A 200 -1.64 -6.25 3.70
N GLY A 201 -1.96 -6.56 4.95
CA GLY A 201 -1.00 -6.92 5.98
C GLY A 201 -0.93 -8.43 6.18
N GLY A 202 -0.09 -9.12 5.38
CA GLY A 202 -0.01 -10.58 5.37
C GLY A 202 1.10 -11.16 6.25
N SER A 203 0.73 -12.07 7.15
CA SER A 203 1.61 -13.02 7.84
C SER A 203 2.87 -12.37 8.47
N GLY A 204 3.96 -13.13 8.56
CA GLY A 204 5.24 -12.69 9.12
C GLY A 204 5.84 -11.48 8.41
N GLY A 205 5.57 -11.32 7.11
CA GLY A 205 6.03 -10.17 6.34
C GLY A 205 5.46 -8.84 6.84
N ALA A 206 4.19 -8.83 7.24
CA ALA A 206 3.55 -7.67 7.83
C ALA A 206 3.98 -7.46 9.28
N ILE A 207 3.97 -8.52 10.10
CA ILE A 207 4.32 -8.45 11.53
C ILE A 207 5.74 -7.90 11.72
N ALA A 208 6.68 -8.24 10.84
CA ALA A 208 8.06 -7.80 10.88
C ALA A 208 8.23 -6.27 10.96
N LEU A 209 7.27 -5.50 10.45
CA LEU A 209 7.29 -4.04 10.44
C LEU A 209 6.08 -3.40 11.14
N ALA A 210 5.04 -4.20 11.44
CA ALA A 210 3.84 -3.73 12.15
C ALA A 210 3.92 -3.92 13.67
N THR A 211 5.04 -4.44 14.18
CA THR A 211 5.32 -4.52 15.62
C THR A 211 5.73 -3.14 16.14
N SER A 212 4.74 -2.32 16.47
CA SER A 212 4.91 -0.88 16.73
C SER A 212 4.13 -0.40 17.94
N ASN A 213 4.43 0.81 18.43
CA ASN A 213 3.70 1.43 19.54
C ASN A 213 2.23 1.67 19.19
N LYS A 214 1.94 1.95 17.91
CA LYS A 214 0.58 2.15 17.42
C LYS A 214 0.43 1.58 16.03
N VAL A 215 -0.57 0.72 15.84
CA VAL A 215 -0.96 0.19 14.54
C VAL A 215 -2.26 0.87 14.11
N LEU A 216 -2.23 1.49 12.94
CA LEU A 216 -3.38 2.08 12.27
C LEU A 216 -3.72 1.24 11.04
N MET A 217 -4.98 1.26 10.62
CA MET A 217 -5.42 0.57 9.41
C MET A 217 -6.35 1.48 8.62
N LEU A 218 -6.22 1.48 7.30
CA LEU A 218 -7.23 2.09 6.44
C LEU A 218 -8.50 1.23 6.46
N GLU A 219 -9.65 1.86 6.26
CA GLU A 219 -10.98 1.24 6.40
C GLU A 219 -11.13 -0.07 5.60
N HIS A 220 -10.59 -0.13 4.40
CA HIS A 220 -10.70 -1.30 3.52
C HIS A 220 -9.38 -2.06 3.40
N SER A 221 -8.51 -1.95 4.39
CA SER A 221 -7.32 -2.80 4.49
C SER A 221 -7.62 -4.07 5.27
N ILE A 222 -6.75 -5.07 5.12
CA ILE A 222 -6.82 -6.33 5.87
C ILE A 222 -5.51 -6.58 6.60
N TYR A 223 -5.60 -7.21 7.77
CA TYR A 223 -4.43 -7.65 8.53
C TYR A 223 -4.68 -9.06 9.02
N SER A 224 -3.94 -10.03 8.48
CA SER A 224 -4.14 -11.46 8.75
C SER A 224 -2.81 -12.20 8.81
N VAL A 225 -2.71 -13.16 9.72
CA VAL A 225 -1.58 -14.09 9.81
C VAL A 225 -1.76 -15.29 8.88
N ILE A 226 -3.02 -15.59 8.54
CA ILE A 226 -3.39 -16.72 7.69
C ILE A 226 -3.93 -16.17 6.37
N SER A 227 -3.49 -16.77 5.25
CA SER A 227 -3.97 -16.46 3.91
C SER A 227 -5.35 -17.08 3.63
#